data_a9f339c9739c3d80049108a83b627923
#
_entry.id   a9f339c9739c3d80049108a83b627923
#
_cell.length_a   1.000
_cell.length_b   1.000
_cell.length_c   1.000
_cell.angle_alpha   90.00
_cell.angle_beta   90.00
_cell.angle_gamma   90.00
#
_symmetry.space_group_name_H-M   'P 1'
#
loop_
_entity.id
_entity.type
_entity.pdbx_description
1 polymer ?
#
loop_
_entity_poly.entity_id
_entity_poly.type
_entity_poly.pdbx_seq_one_letter_code
_entity_poly.pdbx_strand_id
1 'polypeptide(L)'
;MNVFIVDYIHNAIAQDKQITFQYFEWVVDFQQPEKVRKQFRKNGEFYCVSPWALSWDDEKYYLVAFDSATNQIKHYRVDKMSSIALLEQPRQGKECFQQFDLAVYSQKVFGMYGGKEEKITLKLKNSLVGVMLDKFGNHISISKCDEEHIYVKLKVAVSPPFIGWLVGFGNQVTVVEPSSLAETVRKTLTEILKAYEIS
;
A
#
# COMPACT_ATOMS: atom_id res chain seq x y z
N MET A 1 17.76 8.84 1.95
CA MET A 1 17.36 7.43 1.68
C MET A 1 18.52 6.54 2.06
N ASN A 2 18.31 5.52 2.87
CA ASN A 2 19.41 4.67 3.34
C ASN A 2 19.67 3.57 2.28
N VAL A 3 20.52 3.88 1.29
CA VAL A 3 20.89 2.98 0.17
C VAL A 3 21.37 1.62 0.70
N PHE A 4 22.09 1.62 1.80
CA PHE A 4 22.59 0.39 2.44
C PHE A 4 21.48 -0.61 2.79
N ILE A 5 20.30 -0.16 3.23
CA ILE A 5 19.22 -1.10 3.60
C ILE A 5 18.66 -1.78 2.36
N VAL A 6 18.53 -1.06 1.23
CA VAL A 6 18.08 -1.62 -0.04
C VAL A 6 19.05 -2.71 -0.51
N ASP A 7 20.36 -2.44 -0.44
CA ASP A 7 21.40 -3.41 -0.83
C ASP A 7 21.39 -4.65 0.07
N TYR A 8 21.18 -4.48 1.40
CA TYR A 8 21.01 -5.61 2.31
C TYR A 8 19.83 -6.50 1.93
N ILE A 9 18.69 -5.90 1.58
CA ILE A 9 17.48 -6.63 1.19
C ILE A 9 17.72 -7.38 -0.13
N HIS A 10 18.33 -6.73 -1.14
CA HIS A 10 18.69 -7.38 -2.40
C HIS A 10 19.62 -8.57 -2.19
N ASN A 11 20.64 -8.39 -1.35
CA ASN A 11 21.59 -9.45 -1.01
C ASN A 11 20.91 -10.62 -0.31
N ALA A 12 20.00 -10.35 0.62
CA ALA A 12 19.22 -11.38 1.30
C ALA A 12 18.35 -12.18 0.35
N ILE A 13 17.70 -11.48 -0.61
CA ILE A 13 16.87 -12.12 -1.65
C ILE A 13 17.77 -13.01 -2.56
N ALA A 14 18.92 -12.51 -2.98
CA ALA A 14 19.85 -13.25 -3.85
C ALA A 14 20.45 -14.47 -3.18
N GLN A 15 20.69 -14.41 -1.87
CA GLN A 15 21.25 -15.53 -1.09
C GLN A 15 20.18 -16.47 -0.49
N ASP A 16 18.91 -16.25 -0.79
CA ASP A 16 17.79 -17.02 -0.23
C ASP A 16 17.76 -17.01 1.32
N LYS A 17 18.10 -15.88 1.95
CA LYS A 17 18.20 -15.73 3.41
C LYS A 17 17.12 -14.84 4.00
N GLN A 18 16.78 -15.13 5.25
CA GLN A 18 15.94 -14.26 6.06
C GLN A 18 16.71 -13.01 6.52
N ILE A 19 15.97 -11.99 6.92
CA ILE A 19 16.53 -10.79 7.55
C ILE A 19 15.87 -10.52 8.89
N THR A 20 16.62 -9.83 9.72
CA THR A 20 16.09 -9.23 10.95
C THR A 20 16.30 -7.73 10.93
N PHE A 21 15.39 -6.98 11.55
CA PHE A 21 15.45 -5.52 11.66
C PHE A 21 14.56 -5.01 12.78
N GLN A 22 14.83 -3.80 13.27
CA GLN A 22 13.91 -3.03 14.09
C GLN A 22 13.08 -2.11 13.21
N TYR A 23 11.81 -1.90 13.56
CA TYR A 23 10.89 -1.05 12.79
C TYR A 23 10.34 0.06 13.67
N PHE A 24 10.41 1.32 13.18
CA PHE A 24 9.99 2.48 13.93
C PHE A 24 8.92 3.29 13.21
N GLU A 25 8.26 4.14 13.98
CA GLU A 25 7.39 5.21 13.52
C GLU A 25 7.83 6.53 14.14
N TRP A 26 7.51 7.62 13.46
CA TRP A 26 7.71 8.95 14.00
C TRP A 26 6.55 9.33 14.90
N VAL A 27 6.86 9.81 16.09
CA VAL A 27 5.88 10.34 17.04
C VAL A 27 6.24 11.76 17.43
N VAL A 28 5.21 12.56 17.73
CA VAL A 28 5.41 13.92 18.23
C VAL A 28 6.02 13.86 19.63
N ASP A 29 7.06 14.64 19.84
CA ASP A 29 7.72 14.81 21.14
C ASP A 29 8.22 16.23 21.28
N PHE A 30 7.45 17.07 21.95
CA PHE A 30 7.77 18.50 22.15
C PHE A 30 9.00 18.75 23.04
N GLN A 31 9.54 17.72 23.68
CA GLN A 31 10.78 17.81 24.45
C GLN A 31 12.03 17.73 23.57
N GLN A 32 11.88 17.22 22.33
CA GLN A 32 12.97 17.18 21.36
C GLN A 32 13.05 18.49 20.55
N PRO A 33 14.26 18.92 20.14
CA PRO A 33 14.42 20.09 19.27
C PRO A 33 13.62 20.00 17.98
N GLU A 34 13.61 18.82 17.34
CA GLU A 34 12.90 18.54 16.09
C GLU A 34 11.39 18.33 16.28
N LYS A 35 10.89 18.35 17.53
CA LYS A 35 9.49 18.08 17.92
C LYS A 35 8.97 16.70 17.52
N VAL A 36 9.87 15.80 17.10
CA VAL A 36 9.58 14.41 16.75
C VAL A 36 10.68 13.48 17.23
N ARG A 37 10.34 12.24 17.51
CA ARG A 37 11.31 11.16 17.80
C ARG A 37 10.89 9.85 17.13
N LYS A 38 11.87 8.96 16.98
CA LYS A 38 11.61 7.56 16.59
C LYS A 38 11.04 6.79 17.78
N GLN A 39 9.93 6.11 17.54
CA GLN A 39 9.38 5.15 18.47
C GLN A 39 9.41 3.77 17.83
N PHE A 40 10.21 2.87 18.39
CA PHE A 40 10.30 1.50 17.88
C PHE A 40 9.03 0.73 18.22
N ARG A 41 8.49 0.03 17.22
CA ARG A 41 7.38 -0.91 17.40
C ARG A 41 7.83 -2.13 18.17
N LYS A 42 6.90 -2.88 18.75
CA LYS A 42 7.15 -4.06 19.56
C LYS A 42 8.18 -3.81 20.68
N ASN A 43 8.14 -2.63 21.30
CA ASN A 43 9.10 -2.22 22.34
C ASN A 43 10.57 -2.35 21.91
N GLY A 44 10.88 -2.23 20.62
CA GLY A 44 12.23 -2.35 20.08
C GLY A 44 12.65 -3.79 19.73
N GLU A 45 11.77 -4.77 19.87
CA GLU A 45 12.06 -6.14 19.43
C GLU A 45 12.29 -6.20 17.92
N PHE A 46 13.12 -7.15 17.52
CA PHE A 46 13.43 -7.39 16.12
C PHE A 46 12.29 -8.13 15.41
N TYR A 47 12.03 -7.69 14.20
CA TYR A 47 11.25 -8.43 13.22
C TYR A 47 12.17 -9.44 12.54
N CYS A 48 11.69 -10.66 12.32
CA CYS A 48 12.36 -11.68 11.52
C CYS A 48 11.43 -12.05 10.37
N VAL A 49 11.86 -11.84 9.14
CA VAL A 49 11.02 -12.04 7.95
C VAL A 49 11.82 -12.61 6.78
N SER A 50 11.12 -13.22 5.85
CA SER A 50 11.66 -13.69 4.57
C SER A 50 11.42 -12.62 3.49
N PRO A 51 12.44 -11.89 3.00
CA PRO A 51 12.29 -10.86 1.97
C PRO A 51 12.02 -11.52 0.62
N TRP A 52 11.00 -11.05 -0.11
CA TRP A 52 10.65 -11.61 -1.43
C TRP A 52 10.77 -10.61 -2.55
N ALA A 53 10.41 -9.35 -2.32
CA ALA A 53 10.51 -8.32 -3.34
C ALA A 53 10.70 -6.94 -2.71
N LEU A 54 11.26 -6.02 -3.50
CA LEU A 54 11.22 -4.58 -3.25
C LEU A 54 10.28 -3.93 -4.26
N SER A 55 9.38 -3.11 -3.78
CA SER A 55 8.50 -2.29 -4.60
C SER A 55 8.76 -0.81 -4.35
N TRP A 56 8.61 -0.02 -5.41
CA TRP A 56 8.64 1.44 -5.32
C TRP A 56 7.21 1.95 -5.48
N ASP A 57 6.72 2.71 -4.50
CA ASP A 57 5.40 3.32 -4.52
C ASP A 57 5.44 4.64 -3.71
N ASP A 58 4.83 5.69 -4.25
CA ASP A 58 4.74 7.00 -3.61
C ASP A 58 6.10 7.49 -3.03
N GLU A 59 7.14 7.49 -3.89
CA GLU A 59 8.51 7.92 -3.57
C GLU A 59 9.19 7.15 -2.42
N LYS A 60 8.72 5.95 -2.11
CA LYS A 60 9.26 5.09 -1.05
C LYS A 60 9.50 3.67 -1.54
N TYR A 61 10.57 3.06 -1.01
CA TYR A 61 10.76 1.63 -1.13
C TYR A 61 9.97 0.88 -0.06
N TYR A 62 9.33 -0.18 -0.50
CA TYR A 62 8.60 -1.13 0.35
C TYR A 62 9.19 -2.53 0.17
N LEU A 63 9.54 -3.15 1.28
CA LEU A 63 9.84 -4.56 1.33
C LEU A 63 8.53 -5.35 1.37
N VAL A 64 8.35 -6.25 0.41
CA VAL A 64 7.32 -7.29 0.45
C VAL A 64 7.96 -8.54 1.03
N ALA A 65 7.50 -8.99 2.19
CA ALA A 65 8.09 -10.09 2.92
C ALA A 65 7.04 -11.06 3.48
N PHE A 66 7.44 -12.30 3.66
CA PHE A 66 6.65 -13.29 4.39
C PHE A 66 7.05 -13.26 5.88
N ASP A 67 6.07 -13.08 6.73
CA ASP A 67 6.20 -13.16 8.18
C ASP A 67 5.67 -14.52 8.65
N SER A 68 6.59 -15.42 8.99
CA SER A 68 6.26 -16.77 9.44
C SER A 68 5.52 -16.82 10.79
N ALA A 69 5.73 -15.83 11.65
CA ALA A 69 5.03 -15.77 12.94
C ALA A 69 3.51 -15.54 12.79
N THR A 70 3.09 -14.87 11.72
CA THR A 70 1.68 -14.61 11.42
C THR A 70 1.18 -15.36 10.19
N ASN A 71 2.06 -16.07 9.49
CA ASN A 71 1.79 -16.76 8.22
C ASN A 71 1.17 -15.84 7.16
N GLN A 72 1.72 -14.63 7.00
CA GLN A 72 1.17 -13.58 6.15
C GLN A 72 2.25 -12.85 5.35
N ILE A 73 1.86 -12.37 4.16
CA ILE A 73 2.64 -11.38 3.41
C ILE A 73 2.44 -10.02 4.08
N LYS A 74 3.54 -9.35 4.39
CA LYS A 74 3.57 -8.01 4.99
C LYS A 74 4.43 -7.05 4.20
N HIS A 75 4.12 -5.77 4.35
CA HIS A 75 4.85 -4.68 3.73
C HIS A 75 5.52 -3.83 4.80
N TYR A 76 6.78 -3.50 4.56
CA TYR A 76 7.54 -2.64 5.44
C TYR A 76 8.17 -1.52 4.63
N ARG A 77 7.95 -0.29 5.03
CA ARG A 77 8.68 0.85 4.46
C ARG A 77 10.15 0.74 4.83
N VAL A 78 10.99 0.74 3.81
CA VAL A 78 12.44 0.56 4.00
C VAL A 78 13.07 1.71 4.78
N ASP A 79 12.57 2.94 4.62
CA ASP A 79 13.04 4.12 5.36
C ASP A 79 12.69 4.12 6.86
N LYS A 80 11.83 3.18 7.30
CA LYS A 80 11.46 2.96 8.71
C LYS A 80 12.14 1.74 9.33
N MET A 81 13.04 1.10 8.60
CA MET A 81 13.83 -0.01 9.11
C MET A 81 15.13 0.50 9.74
N SER A 82 15.58 -0.17 10.76
CA SER A 82 16.85 0.10 11.46
C SER A 82 17.49 -1.21 11.89
N SER A 83 18.80 -1.21 12.11
CA SER A 83 19.54 -2.38 12.63
C SER A 83 19.29 -3.65 11.80
N ILE A 84 19.31 -3.53 10.47
CA ILE A 84 19.08 -4.66 9.58
C ILE A 84 20.28 -5.61 9.58
N ALA A 85 20.01 -6.92 9.61
CA ALA A 85 21.02 -7.95 9.46
C ALA A 85 20.51 -9.18 8.68
N LEU A 86 21.40 -9.87 7.97
CA LEU A 86 21.13 -11.18 7.39
C LEU A 86 21.10 -12.24 8.49
N LEU A 87 20.21 -13.21 8.28
CA LEU A 87 20.19 -14.43 9.08
C LEU A 87 20.68 -15.62 8.24
N GLU A 88 21.18 -16.67 8.89
CA GLU A 88 21.62 -17.87 8.18
C GLU A 88 20.45 -18.75 7.68
N GLN A 89 19.26 -18.54 8.24
CA GLN A 89 18.06 -19.30 7.89
C GLN A 89 17.58 -18.99 6.47
N PRO A 90 17.18 -20.02 5.69
CA PRO A 90 16.61 -19.83 4.37
C PRO A 90 15.25 -19.13 4.45
N ARG A 91 14.87 -18.46 3.37
CA ARG A 91 13.56 -17.82 3.26
C ARG A 91 12.43 -18.86 3.33
N GLN A 92 11.32 -18.44 3.89
CA GLN A 92 10.07 -19.19 4.01
C GLN A 92 8.95 -18.54 3.20
N GLY A 93 7.83 -19.24 3.02
CA GLY A 93 6.65 -18.72 2.34
C GLY A 93 6.75 -18.75 0.81
N LYS A 94 7.61 -19.59 0.24
CA LYS A 94 7.80 -19.73 -1.22
C LYS A 94 6.48 -19.99 -1.96
N GLU A 95 5.62 -20.80 -1.38
CA GLU A 95 4.29 -21.14 -1.91
C GLU A 95 3.38 -19.91 -2.06
N CYS A 96 3.50 -18.92 -1.19
CA CYS A 96 2.75 -17.67 -1.26
C CYS A 96 3.18 -16.78 -2.43
N PHE A 97 4.40 -17.03 -2.97
CA PHE A 97 5.01 -16.20 -4.03
C PHE A 97 5.17 -16.95 -5.37
N GLN A 98 4.79 -18.22 -5.49
CA GLN A 98 4.90 -18.97 -6.75
C GLN A 98 4.09 -18.36 -7.89
N GLN A 99 2.95 -17.74 -7.57
CA GLN A 99 2.08 -17.05 -8.54
C GLN A 99 1.99 -15.55 -8.25
N PHE A 100 2.92 -15.03 -7.44
CA PHE A 100 2.93 -13.63 -7.03
C PHE A 100 3.60 -12.78 -8.12
N ASP A 101 2.79 -12.00 -8.82
CA ASP A 101 3.26 -10.97 -9.73
C ASP A 101 3.29 -9.63 -9.00
N LEU A 102 4.50 -9.12 -8.72
CA LEU A 102 4.69 -7.86 -8.02
C LEU A 102 4.06 -6.68 -8.77
N ALA A 103 4.10 -6.67 -10.10
CA ALA A 103 3.53 -5.61 -10.90
C ALA A 103 2.00 -5.59 -10.78
N VAL A 104 1.36 -6.76 -10.92
CA VAL A 104 -0.09 -6.90 -10.72
C VAL A 104 -0.49 -6.58 -9.29
N TYR A 105 0.34 -6.98 -8.32
CA TYR A 105 0.06 -6.72 -6.91
C TYR A 105 0.14 -5.23 -6.58
N SER A 106 1.19 -4.53 -7.03
CA SER A 106 1.37 -3.09 -6.78
C SER A 106 0.28 -2.23 -7.42
N GLN A 107 -0.31 -2.68 -8.54
CA GLN A 107 -1.45 -2.01 -9.16
C GLN A 107 -2.72 -2.04 -8.32
N LYS A 108 -2.89 -3.09 -7.50
CA LYS A 108 -4.09 -3.29 -6.68
C LYS A 108 -4.04 -2.62 -5.31
N VAL A 109 -2.86 -2.25 -4.84
CA VAL A 109 -2.65 -1.66 -3.52
C VAL A 109 -2.27 -0.19 -3.61
N PHE A 110 -2.63 0.59 -2.60
CA PHE A 110 -2.33 2.00 -2.48
C PHE A 110 -1.45 2.23 -1.25
N GLY A 111 -0.26 2.81 -1.45
CA GLY A 111 0.72 3.01 -0.38
C GLY A 111 1.13 1.70 0.30
N MET A 112 1.08 0.57 -0.44
CA MET A 112 1.31 -0.78 0.10
C MET A 112 0.43 -1.14 1.31
N TYR A 113 -0.71 -0.46 1.48
CA TYR A 113 -1.71 -0.87 2.46
C TYR A 113 -2.45 -2.11 1.95
N GLY A 114 -2.33 -3.19 2.71
CA GLY A 114 -3.15 -4.37 2.50
C GLY A 114 -4.63 -4.05 2.78
N GLY A 115 -5.52 -4.74 2.10
CA GLY A 115 -6.96 -4.62 2.28
C GLY A 115 -7.65 -5.82 1.65
N LYS A 116 -8.95 -5.94 1.90
CA LYS A 116 -9.76 -6.94 1.22
C LYS A 116 -9.84 -6.56 -0.26
N GLU A 117 -9.40 -7.47 -1.15
CA GLU A 117 -9.60 -7.27 -2.58
C GLU A 117 -11.10 -7.34 -2.92
N GLU A 118 -11.59 -6.29 -3.59
CA GLU A 118 -12.98 -6.21 -4.04
C GLU A 118 -13.04 -5.88 -5.53
N LYS A 119 -14.04 -6.45 -6.21
CA LYS A 119 -14.40 -6.01 -7.55
C LYS A 119 -15.27 -4.78 -7.42
N ILE A 120 -14.87 -3.70 -8.08
CA ILE A 120 -15.59 -2.42 -8.01
C ILE A 120 -15.94 -1.94 -9.41
N THR A 121 -16.99 -1.13 -9.50
CA THR A 121 -17.39 -0.40 -10.70
C THR A 121 -17.38 1.09 -10.36
N LEU A 122 -16.57 1.83 -11.11
CA LEU A 122 -16.51 3.30 -11.05
C LEU A 122 -17.20 3.89 -12.26
N LYS A 123 -17.99 4.95 -12.07
CA LYS A 123 -18.39 5.88 -13.12
C LYS A 123 -17.43 7.06 -13.08
N LEU A 124 -16.84 7.43 -14.20
CA LEU A 124 -15.90 8.54 -14.27
C LEU A 124 -15.97 9.27 -15.61
N LYS A 125 -15.49 10.52 -15.63
CA LYS A 125 -15.38 11.31 -16.86
C LYS A 125 -14.41 10.64 -17.83
N ASN A 126 -14.72 10.72 -19.15
CA ASN A 126 -13.89 10.16 -20.22
C ASN A 126 -12.42 10.63 -20.14
N SER A 127 -12.20 11.87 -19.73
CA SER A 127 -10.86 12.47 -19.60
C SER A 127 -9.95 11.77 -18.57
N LEU A 128 -10.51 10.99 -17.64
CA LEU A 128 -9.75 10.28 -16.59
C LEU A 128 -9.34 8.87 -17.01
N VAL A 129 -9.64 8.43 -18.23
CA VAL A 129 -9.29 7.08 -18.69
C VAL A 129 -7.77 6.83 -18.61
N GLY A 130 -6.95 7.81 -18.98
CA GLY A 130 -5.48 7.71 -18.87
C GLY A 130 -5.01 7.42 -17.46
N VAL A 131 -5.56 8.15 -16.48
CA VAL A 131 -5.21 7.93 -15.05
C VAL A 131 -5.57 6.52 -14.59
N MET A 132 -6.70 5.96 -15.07
CA MET A 132 -7.08 4.57 -14.75
C MET A 132 -6.12 3.56 -15.38
N LEU A 133 -5.71 3.77 -16.64
CA LEU A 133 -4.76 2.91 -17.34
C LEU A 133 -3.37 2.98 -16.70
N ASP A 134 -2.90 4.17 -16.34
CA ASP A 134 -1.60 4.36 -15.69
C ASP A 134 -1.54 3.66 -14.33
N LYS A 135 -2.62 3.72 -13.55
CA LYS A 135 -2.65 3.12 -12.21
C LYS A 135 -2.94 1.62 -12.23
N PHE A 136 -3.90 1.17 -13.05
CA PHE A 136 -4.40 -0.22 -13.00
C PHE A 136 -3.99 -1.06 -14.20
N GLY A 137 -3.28 -0.49 -15.16
CA GLY A 137 -2.87 -1.17 -16.39
C GLY A 137 -4.01 -1.38 -17.40
N ASN A 138 -3.67 -2.04 -18.52
CA ASN A 138 -4.61 -2.21 -19.65
C ASN A 138 -5.61 -3.36 -19.46
N HIS A 139 -5.59 -4.04 -18.32
CA HIS A 139 -6.47 -5.20 -18.05
C HIS A 139 -7.80 -4.82 -17.38
N ILE A 140 -8.08 -3.51 -17.23
CA ILE A 140 -9.36 -3.03 -16.71
C ILE A 140 -10.44 -3.14 -17.77
N SER A 141 -11.68 -3.40 -17.35
CA SER A 141 -12.83 -3.43 -18.26
C SER A 141 -13.47 -2.04 -18.34
N ILE A 142 -13.54 -1.48 -19.55
CA ILE A 142 -14.12 -0.16 -19.80
C ILE A 142 -15.38 -0.33 -20.66
N SER A 143 -16.46 0.38 -20.30
CA SER A 143 -17.69 0.41 -21.08
C SER A 143 -18.29 1.83 -21.09
N LYS A 144 -19.02 2.16 -22.16
CA LYS A 144 -19.68 3.47 -22.29
C LYS A 144 -20.80 3.59 -21.24
N CYS A 145 -20.88 4.72 -20.56
CA CYS A 145 -22.00 5.10 -19.71
C CYS A 145 -22.91 6.08 -20.46
N ASP A 146 -22.37 7.23 -20.85
CA ASP A 146 -23.03 8.29 -21.62
C ASP A 146 -21.97 9.01 -22.50
N GLU A 147 -22.27 10.19 -23.04
CA GLU A 147 -21.34 10.92 -23.92
C GLU A 147 -20.13 11.47 -23.19
N GLU A 148 -20.22 11.73 -21.88
CA GLU A 148 -19.16 12.33 -21.08
C GLU A 148 -18.51 11.35 -20.13
N HIS A 149 -19.11 10.16 -19.88
CA HIS A 149 -18.70 9.23 -18.85
C HIS A 149 -18.56 7.81 -19.36
N ILE A 150 -17.65 7.09 -18.69
CA ILE A 150 -17.45 5.65 -18.84
C ILE A 150 -17.64 4.94 -17.50
N TYR A 151 -17.94 3.65 -17.57
CA TYR A 151 -17.78 2.72 -16.45
C TYR A 151 -16.46 2.01 -16.57
N VAL A 152 -15.75 1.91 -15.44
CA VAL A 152 -14.52 1.12 -15.31
C VAL A 152 -14.74 0.06 -14.23
N LYS A 153 -14.52 -1.22 -14.60
CA LYS A 153 -14.55 -2.35 -13.67
C LYS A 153 -13.13 -2.80 -13.40
N LEU A 154 -12.77 -2.88 -12.14
CA LEU A 154 -11.43 -3.25 -11.71
C LEU A 154 -11.47 -4.01 -10.38
N LYS A 155 -10.32 -4.58 -10.00
CA LYS A 155 -10.12 -5.27 -8.73
C LYS A 155 -9.08 -4.51 -7.92
N VAL A 156 -9.40 -4.13 -6.70
CA VAL A 156 -8.55 -3.29 -5.85
C VAL A 156 -8.64 -3.70 -4.39
N ALA A 157 -7.54 -3.54 -3.65
CA ALA A 157 -7.55 -3.63 -2.19
C ALA A 157 -8.15 -2.34 -1.61
N VAL A 158 -9.37 -2.43 -1.08
CA VAL A 158 -10.04 -1.28 -0.46
C VAL A 158 -9.30 -0.90 0.83
N SER A 159 -8.80 0.33 0.86
CA SER A 159 -7.99 0.86 1.96
C SER A 159 -8.21 2.37 2.13
N PRO A 160 -7.86 2.98 3.27
CA PRO A 160 -7.96 4.43 3.44
C PRO A 160 -7.22 5.25 2.37
N PRO A 161 -5.98 4.89 1.94
CA PRO A 161 -5.32 5.57 0.83
C PRO A 161 -6.09 5.47 -0.50
N PHE A 162 -6.71 4.33 -0.80
CA PHE A 162 -7.55 4.19 -1.99
C PHE A 162 -8.77 5.11 -1.93
N ILE A 163 -9.45 5.20 -0.78
CA ILE A 163 -10.58 6.13 -0.60
C ILE A 163 -10.11 7.57 -0.76
N GLY A 164 -8.96 7.94 -0.16
CA GLY A 164 -8.38 9.27 -0.34
C GLY A 164 -8.06 9.60 -1.79
N TRP A 165 -7.55 8.63 -2.55
CA TRP A 165 -7.28 8.77 -3.97
C TRP A 165 -8.58 8.98 -4.78
N LEU A 166 -9.66 8.24 -4.49
CA LEU A 166 -10.97 8.45 -5.12
C LEU A 166 -11.52 9.84 -4.84
N VAL A 167 -11.46 10.28 -3.59
CA VAL A 167 -11.95 11.60 -3.15
C VAL A 167 -11.17 12.73 -3.83
N GLY A 168 -9.90 12.52 -4.14
CA GLY A 168 -9.05 13.49 -4.84
C GLY A 168 -9.54 13.88 -6.22
N PHE A 169 -10.40 13.07 -6.87
CA PHE A 169 -11.04 13.43 -8.16
C PHE A 169 -12.31 14.26 -8.02
N GLY A 170 -12.73 14.55 -6.80
CA GLY A 170 -13.97 15.29 -6.54
C GLY A 170 -15.20 14.57 -7.11
N ASN A 171 -16.03 15.30 -7.86
CA ASN A 171 -17.25 14.76 -8.46
C ASN A 171 -17.02 14.06 -9.81
N GLN A 172 -15.78 13.96 -10.27
CA GLN A 172 -15.45 13.35 -11.57
C GLN A 172 -15.42 11.82 -11.52
N VAL A 173 -15.34 11.23 -10.33
CA VAL A 173 -15.36 9.79 -10.10
C VAL A 173 -16.41 9.45 -9.06
N THR A 174 -17.23 8.44 -9.34
CA THR A 174 -18.25 7.94 -8.41
C THR A 174 -18.18 6.42 -8.33
N VAL A 175 -18.27 5.88 -7.13
CA VAL A 175 -18.40 4.43 -6.90
C VAL A 175 -19.83 4.02 -7.21
N VAL A 176 -20.01 3.10 -8.17
CA VAL A 176 -21.31 2.52 -8.53
C VAL A 176 -21.54 1.20 -7.81
N GLU A 177 -20.51 0.37 -7.75
CA GLU A 177 -20.55 -0.92 -7.09
C GLU A 177 -19.23 -1.19 -6.36
N PRO A 178 -19.24 -1.88 -5.22
CA PRO A 178 -20.44 -2.26 -4.46
C PRO A 178 -21.01 -1.08 -3.66
N SER A 179 -22.28 -1.16 -3.29
CA SER A 179 -22.95 -0.13 -2.48
C SER A 179 -22.28 0.11 -1.12
N SER A 180 -21.69 -0.93 -0.53
CA SER A 180 -20.92 -0.82 0.71
C SER A 180 -19.72 0.12 0.61
N LEU A 181 -19.00 0.09 -0.52
CA LEU A 181 -17.89 1.00 -0.76
C LEU A 181 -18.39 2.43 -1.01
N ALA A 182 -19.47 2.60 -1.80
CA ALA A 182 -20.09 3.90 -2.01
C ALA A 182 -20.52 4.54 -0.67
N GLU A 183 -21.11 3.76 0.23
CA GLU A 183 -21.49 4.21 1.57
C GLU A 183 -20.27 4.58 2.43
N THR A 184 -19.18 3.81 2.35
CA THR A 184 -17.92 4.12 3.04
C THR A 184 -17.35 5.45 2.57
N VAL A 185 -17.32 5.70 1.25
CA VAL A 185 -16.87 6.98 0.67
C VAL A 185 -17.77 8.12 1.13
N ARG A 186 -19.10 7.95 1.10
CA ARG A 186 -20.06 8.94 1.58
C ARG A 186 -19.84 9.30 3.04
N LYS A 187 -19.63 8.30 3.90
CA LYS A 187 -19.34 8.49 5.32
C LYS A 187 -18.04 9.27 5.52
N THR A 188 -16.97 8.89 4.83
CA THR A 188 -15.69 9.60 4.88
C THR A 188 -15.83 11.07 4.48
N LEU A 189 -16.56 11.36 3.39
CA LEU A 189 -16.82 12.74 2.95
C LEU A 189 -17.60 13.54 3.98
N THR A 190 -18.58 12.91 4.63
CA THR A 190 -19.37 13.55 5.70
C THR A 190 -18.50 13.87 6.92
N GLU A 191 -17.60 12.97 7.30
CA GLU A 191 -16.66 13.18 8.41
C GLU A 191 -15.66 14.31 8.06
N ILE A 192 -15.16 14.35 6.84
CA ILE A 192 -14.30 15.44 6.35
C ILE A 192 -15.06 16.77 6.42
N LEU A 193 -16.28 16.83 5.89
CA LEU A 193 -17.08 18.06 5.90
C LEU A 193 -17.28 18.60 7.33
N LYS A 194 -17.65 17.74 8.27
CA LYS A 194 -17.81 18.11 9.69
C LYS A 194 -16.53 18.69 10.30
N ALA A 195 -15.35 18.23 9.89
CA ALA A 195 -14.07 18.73 10.39
C ALA A 195 -13.78 20.18 9.91
N TYR A 196 -14.44 20.64 8.83
CA TYR A 196 -14.35 22.01 8.30
C TYR A 196 -15.56 22.88 8.62
N GLU A 197 -16.60 22.36 9.27
CA GLU A 197 -17.68 23.13 9.85
C GLU A 197 -17.11 23.84 11.09
N ILE A 198 -16.73 25.11 10.92
CA ILE A 198 -16.26 25.97 12.02
C ILE A 198 -17.47 26.28 12.89
N SER A 199 -17.36 25.96 14.19
CA SER A 199 -18.33 26.31 15.23
C SER A 199 -18.43 27.82 15.42
#